data_bf3697e825ef47943f53cc35364789d0
#
_entry.id   bf3697e825ef47943f53cc35364789d0
#
_cell.length_a   1.000
_cell.length_b   1.000
_cell.length_c   1.000
_cell.angle_alpha   90.00
_cell.angle_beta   90.00
_cell.angle_gamma   90.00
#
_symmetry.space_group_name_H-M   'P 1'
#
loop_
_entity.id
_entity.type
_entity.pdbx_description
1 polymer ?
#
loop_
_entity_poly.entity_id
_entity_poly.type
_entity_poly.pdbx_seq_one_letter_code
_entity_poly.pdbx_strand_id
1 'polypeptide(L)'
;MKKRFFSALLALVLLLCALPAPVHAAANEITVYNWGQYISDGTDDSLDVIKAFEEETGIKVNYLTFDSNESMYTKLKTGGTTFDVIIPSDYMIAKLISEDMLEPLDFANIPNYAYIDENFRNQAYDPENTYSVPYTWGTVGLIYNRQYVSDEDAESWSCLWNSKYAGKLLMFDNPRDAFAIAESMLGYSLNTEDENELRQAADLLATQKPVLQAYVMDQIFDKMERGEAWAAPYYAGDYLTMVEENPDLGFSHPKEGYNIFIDAMCIPKGCQNKEGAEAFINYLCRPDISAANLDYIGYSTPETAAKEYMDEEVISSPVSYPDDETLARSEAFAELSVEATQSMNDLWLSVKTSGSNTTLYLILTLAAVAAVILFFVISAAVKKRKKMRRCRKWKQA
;
A
#
# COMPACT_ATOMS: atom_id res chain seq x y z
N MET A 1 -45.45 -57.55 9.49
CA MET A 1 -44.31 -56.84 10.09
C MET A 1 -43.60 -55.98 9.09
N LYS A 2 -43.28 -56.40 7.87
CA LYS A 2 -42.52 -55.60 6.88
C LYS A 2 -43.12 -54.20 6.48
N LYS A 3 -44.48 -54.13 6.34
CA LYS A 3 -45.14 -52.86 5.98
C LYS A 3 -45.10 -51.77 7.09
N ARG A 4 -45.13 -52.20 8.38
CA ARG A 4 -45.01 -51.25 9.52
C ARG A 4 -43.62 -50.74 9.69
N PHE A 5 -42.58 -51.49 9.33
CA PHE A 5 -41.19 -51.09 9.36
C PHE A 5 -40.88 -50.02 8.27
N PHE A 6 -41.46 -50.19 7.07
CA PHE A 6 -41.31 -49.25 5.96
C PHE A 6 -41.98 -47.91 6.23
N SER A 7 -43.21 -47.96 6.87
CA SER A 7 -43.88 -46.70 7.26
C SER A 7 -43.17 -45.96 8.38
N ALA A 8 -42.57 -46.68 9.33
CA ALA A 8 -41.74 -46.03 10.39
C ALA A 8 -40.43 -45.42 9.85
N LEU A 9 -39.79 -46.08 8.88
CA LEU A 9 -38.57 -45.57 8.23
C LEU A 9 -38.88 -44.33 7.38
N LEU A 10 -40.02 -44.33 6.65
CA LEU A 10 -40.45 -43.19 5.85
C LEU A 10 -40.82 -41.97 6.72
N ALA A 11 -41.46 -42.20 7.88
CA ALA A 11 -41.77 -41.16 8.84
C ALA A 11 -40.50 -40.57 9.49
N LEU A 12 -39.47 -41.39 9.74
CA LEU A 12 -38.18 -40.95 10.29
C LEU A 12 -37.39 -40.12 9.27
N VAL A 13 -37.42 -40.48 7.99
CA VAL A 13 -36.80 -39.71 6.90
C VAL A 13 -37.51 -38.38 6.70
N LEU A 14 -38.83 -38.33 6.78
CA LEU A 14 -39.61 -37.09 6.70
C LEU A 14 -39.39 -36.19 7.93
N LEU A 15 -39.15 -36.76 9.11
CA LEU A 15 -38.80 -35.97 10.31
C LEU A 15 -37.38 -35.39 10.25
N LEU A 16 -36.43 -36.09 9.61
CA LEU A 16 -35.06 -35.59 9.38
C LEU A 16 -35.02 -34.48 8.32
N CYS A 17 -35.92 -34.47 7.34
CA CYS A 17 -36.04 -33.38 6.36
C CYS A 17 -36.79 -32.16 6.91
N ALA A 18 -37.42 -32.25 8.09
CA ALA A 18 -38.09 -31.12 8.76
C ALA A 18 -37.22 -30.42 9.81
N LEU A 19 -35.97 -30.85 9.98
CA LEU A 19 -35.01 -30.04 10.74
C LEU A 19 -34.71 -28.76 9.92
N PRO A 20 -34.96 -27.57 10.49
CA PRO A 20 -34.54 -26.36 9.82
C PRO A 20 -33.04 -26.51 9.55
N ALA A 21 -32.62 -26.34 8.28
CA ALA A 21 -31.23 -26.18 7.97
C ALA A 21 -30.67 -25.09 8.94
N PRO A 22 -29.50 -25.28 9.53
CA PRO A 22 -28.92 -24.19 10.30
C PRO A 22 -28.91 -22.97 9.35
N VAL A 23 -29.77 -22.00 9.63
CA VAL A 23 -29.57 -20.64 9.12
C VAL A 23 -28.20 -20.29 9.67
N HIS A 24 -27.18 -20.30 8.82
CA HIS A 24 -25.96 -19.61 9.13
C HIS A 24 -26.46 -18.18 9.40
N ALA A 25 -26.53 -17.80 10.67
CA ALA A 25 -26.52 -16.39 10.99
C ALA A 25 -25.32 -15.84 10.19
N ALA A 26 -25.56 -14.90 9.29
CA ALA A 26 -24.48 -14.17 8.65
C ALA A 26 -23.50 -13.86 9.75
N ALA A 27 -22.23 -14.19 9.55
CA ALA A 27 -21.23 -13.96 10.57
C ALA A 27 -21.36 -12.49 10.94
N ASN A 28 -21.59 -12.20 12.23
CA ASN A 28 -21.75 -10.81 12.71
C ASN A 28 -20.38 -10.14 12.76
N GLU A 29 -19.61 -10.36 11.70
CA GLU A 29 -18.20 -9.97 11.56
C GLU A 29 -17.92 -9.65 10.09
N ILE A 30 -17.06 -8.66 9.87
CA ILE A 30 -16.48 -8.31 8.57
C ILE A 30 -14.96 -8.28 8.68
N THR A 31 -14.27 -8.53 7.58
CA THR A 31 -12.82 -8.35 7.45
C THR A 31 -12.56 -7.15 6.55
N VAL A 32 -11.96 -6.11 7.12
CA VAL A 32 -11.54 -4.88 6.42
C VAL A 32 -10.04 -4.97 6.14
N TYR A 33 -9.64 -4.65 4.91
CA TYR A 33 -8.24 -4.64 4.48
C TYR A 33 -7.90 -3.26 3.92
N ASN A 34 -7.15 -2.49 4.69
CA ASN A 34 -6.86 -1.08 4.46
C ASN A 34 -5.34 -0.81 4.50
N TRP A 35 -4.94 0.41 4.24
CA TRP A 35 -3.56 0.88 4.43
C TRP A 35 -3.17 0.89 5.91
N GLY A 36 -1.86 0.89 6.18
CA GLY A 36 -1.34 1.20 7.51
C GLY A 36 -1.67 2.64 7.91
N GLN A 37 -1.93 2.88 9.19
CA GLN A 37 -2.22 4.23 9.74
C GLN A 37 -3.30 5.03 8.99
N TYR A 38 -4.33 4.37 8.50
CA TYR A 38 -5.34 4.95 7.59
C TYR A 38 -6.77 4.86 8.13
N ILE A 39 -6.90 4.79 9.45
CA ILE A 39 -8.16 4.86 10.19
C ILE A 39 -7.88 5.32 11.61
N SER A 40 -8.75 6.16 12.16
CA SER A 40 -8.65 6.61 13.55
C SER A 40 -8.90 5.45 14.52
N ASP A 41 -7.96 5.24 15.44
CA ASP A 41 -7.89 4.06 16.31
C ASP A 41 -8.08 4.35 17.81
N GLY A 42 -8.42 5.60 18.14
CA GLY A 42 -8.67 6.04 19.52
C GLY A 42 -7.41 6.42 20.31
N THR A 43 -6.25 6.49 19.66
CA THR A 43 -5.07 7.10 20.26
C THR A 43 -5.18 8.64 20.22
N ASP A 44 -4.42 9.34 21.07
CA ASP A 44 -4.36 10.79 21.12
C ASP A 44 -5.74 11.48 21.33
N ASP A 45 -6.60 10.86 22.16
CA ASP A 45 -7.98 11.29 22.43
C ASP A 45 -8.90 11.31 21.18
N SER A 46 -8.49 10.63 20.08
CA SER A 46 -9.28 10.51 18.86
C SER A 46 -10.43 9.52 18.99
N LEU A 47 -11.33 9.50 18.00
CA LEU A 47 -12.40 8.50 17.92
C LEU A 47 -11.82 7.15 17.47
N ASP A 48 -12.01 6.09 18.27
CA ASP A 48 -11.82 4.71 17.77
C ASP A 48 -13.01 4.34 16.85
N VAL A 49 -12.82 4.56 15.55
CA VAL A 49 -13.86 4.39 14.52
C VAL A 49 -14.34 2.95 14.45
N ILE A 50 -13.45 1.98 14.56
CA ILE A 50 -13.80 0.56 14.51
C ILE A 50 -14.64 0.19 15.73
N LYS A 51 -14.18 0.54 16.91
CA LYS A 51 -14.90 0.26 18.15
C LYS A 51 -16.26 0.95 18.18
N ALA A 52 -16.36 2.20 17.73
CA ALA A 52 -17.62 2.93 17.68
C ALA A 52 -18.61 2.27 16.69
N PHE A 53 -18.14 1.82 15.54
CA PHE A 53 -18.95 1.02 14.60
C PHE A 53 -19.44 -0.29 15.24
N GLU A 54 -18.54 -1.02 15.89
CA GLU A 54 -18.90 -2.28 16.57
C GLU A 54 -19.94 -2.08 17.69
N GLU A 55 -19.80 -1.01 18.46
CA GLU A 55 -20.74 -0.67 19.56
C GLU A 55 -22.12 -0.26 19.01
N GLU A 56 -22.16 0.47 17.88
CA GLU A 56 -23.41 0.95 17.27
C GLU A 56 -24.16 -0.19 16.55
N THR A 57 -23.44 -1.03 15.79
CA THR A 57 -24.06 -2.02 14.90
C THR A 57 -24.08 -3.43 15.46
N GLY A 58 -23.19 -3.73 16.39
CA GLY A 58 -22.94 -5.10 16.90
C GLY A 58 -22.16 -5.96 15.90
N ILE A 59 -21.71 -5.43 14.75
CA ILE A 59 -20.89 -6.13 13.76
C ILE A 59 -19.42 -6.02 14.18
N LYS A 60 -18.72 -7.15 14.28
CA LYS A 60 -17.30 -7.18 14.60
C LYS A 60 -16.45 -6.88 13.37
N VAL A 61 -15.33 -6.19 13.57
CA VAL A 61 -14.39 -5.84 12.52
C VAL A 61 -13.04 -6.51 12.76
N ASN A 62 -12.66 -7.40 11.84
CA ASN A 62 -11.30 -7.91 11.77
C ASN A 62 -10.52 -7.00 10.82
N TYR A 63 -9.69 -6.11 11.39
CA TYR A 63 -8.96 -5.11 10.63
C TYR A 63 -7.55 -5.58 10.30
N LEU A 64 -7.20 -5.56 9.02
CA LEU A 64 -5.91 -5.96 8.48
C LEU A 64 -5.34 -4.84 7.61
N THR A 65 -4.02 -4.77 7.51
CA THR A 65 -3.34 -3.71 6.74
C THR A 65 -2.47 -4.26 5.62
N PHE A 66 -2.30 -3.44 4.58
CA PHE A 66 -1.35 -3.63 3.48
C PHE A 66 -0.50 -2.35 3.29
N ASP A 67 0.62 -2.49 2.63
CA ASP A 67 1.62 -1.43 2.41
C ASP A 67 1.72 -0.97 0.95
N SER A 68 1.03 -1.64 0.01
CA SER A 68 0.90 -1.20 -1.38
C SER A 68 -0.31 -1.83 -2.08
N ASN A 69 -0.85 -1.14 -3.10
CA ASN A 69 -1.91 -1.68 -3.95
C ASN A 69 -1.52 -3.02 -4.59
N GLU A 70 -0.25 -3.18 -4.98
CA GLU A 70 0.28 -4.40 -5.60
C GLU A 70 0.33 -5.57 -4.62
N SER A 71 0.68 -5.32 -3.35
CA SER A 71 0.68 -6.34 -2.29
C SER A 71 -0.76 -6.77 -1.96
N MET A 72 -1.68 -5.83 -1.85
CA MET A 72 -3.12 -6.06 -1.65
C MET A 72 -3.69 -6.89 -2.81
N TYR A 73 -3.47 -6.46 -4.06
CA TYR A 73 -3.92 -7.18 -5.26
C TYR A 73 -3.39 -8.60 -5.31
N THR A 74 -2.09 -8.79 -5.05
CA THR A 74 -1.47 -10.13 -5.01
C THR A 74 -2.14 -11.02 -3.95
N LYS A 75 -2.48 -10.46 -2.80
CA LYS A 75 -3.16 -11.17 -1.72
C LYS A 75 -4.56 -11.59 -2.12
N LEU A 76 -5.33 -10.70 -2.77
CA LEU A 76 -6.66 -11.04 -3.32
C LEU A 76 -6.58 -12.16 -4.37
N LYS A 77 -5.62 -12.07 -5.29
CA LYS A 77 -5.41 -13.06 -6.37
C LYS A 77 -5.01 -14.43 -5.85
N THR A 78 -4.14 -14.49 -4.84
CA THR A 78 -3.66 -15.77 -4.30
C THR A 78 -4.71 -16.47 -3.44
N GLY A 79 -5.69 -15.75 -2.94
CA GLY A 79 -6.74 -16.29 -2.08
C GLY A 79 -6.23 -16.74 -0.70
N GLY A 80 -7.04 -17.53 0.00
CA GLY A 80 -6.71 -18.05 1.34
C GLY A 80 -7.16 -17.17 2.49
N THR A 81 -7.52 -15.92 2.23
CA THR A 81 -8.20 -14.99 3.14
C THR A 81 -9.31 -14.33 2.34
N THR A 82 -10.50 -14.23 2.92
CA THR A 82 -11.62 -13.46 2.36
C THR A 82 -11.64 -12.08 3.03
N PHE A 83 -11.93 -11.08 2.25
CA PHE A 83 -12.10 -9.70 2.71
C PHE A 83 -13.53 -9.26 2.38
N ASP A 84 -14.10 -8.44 3.23
CA ASP A 84 -15.44 -7.89 3.03
C ASP A 84 -15.38 -6.43 2.55
N VAL A 85 -14.39 -5.66 3.02
CA VAL A 85 -14.10 -4.30 2.52
C VAL A 85 -12.61 -4.20 2.22
N ILE A 86 -12.28 -3.54 1.10
CA ILE A 86 -10.92 -3.14 0.73
C ILE A 86 -10.94 -1.64 0.36
N ILE A 87 -9.83 -0.94 0.59
CA ILE A 87 -9.73 0.50 0.31
C ILE A 87 -8.50 0.78 -0.58
N PRO A 88 -8.57 0.43 -1.87
CA PRO A 88 -7.51 0.69 -2.85
C PRO A 88 -7.59 2.09 -3.45
N SER A 89 -6.51 2.48 -4.14
CA SER A 89 -6.47 3.69 -4.94
C SER A 89 -7.14 3.51 -6.31
N ASP A 90 -7.48 4.61 -6.93
CA ASP A 90 -8.22 4.77 -8.20
C ASP A 90 -7.77 3.81 -9.32
N TYR A 91 -6.48 3.80 -9.70
CA TYR A 91 -5.98 2.92 -10.77
C TYR A 91 -6.13 1.42 -10.45
N MET A 92 -6.02 1.08 -9.16
CA MET A 92 -6.19 -0.30 -8.72
C MET A 92 -7.67 -0.70 -8.71
N ILE A 93 -8.58 0.25 -8.40
CA ILE A 93 -10.02 0.02 -8.54
C ILE A 93 -10.37 -0.26 -10.00
N ALA A 94 -9.87 0.57 -10.95
CA ALA A 94 -10.05 0.34 -12.38
C ALA A 94 -9.60 -1.08 -12.77
N LYS A 95 -8.42 -1.50 -12.31
CA LYS A 95 -7.88 -2.84 -12.53
C LYS A 95 -8.75 -3.95 -11.95
N LEU A 96 -9.21 -3.80 -10.71
CA LEU A 96 -10.06 -4.79 -10.05
C LEU A 96 -11.42 -4.91 -10.77
N ILE A 97 -11.97 -3.81 -11.30
CA ILE A 97 -13.19 -3.80 -12.12
C ILE A 97 -12.94 -4.53 -13.44
N SER A 98 -11.86 -4.19 -14.15
CA SER A 98 -11.52 -4.79 -15.45
C SER A 98 -11.30 -6.31 -15.35
N GLU A 99 -10.79 -6.79 -14.22
CA GLU A 99 -10.59 -8.21 -13.93
C GLU A 99 -11.79 -8.91 -13.27
N ASP A 100 -12.94 -8.23 -13.15
CA ASP A 100 -14.16 -8.77 -12.52
C ASP A 100 -13.93 -9.28 -11.08
N MET A 101 -13.18 -8.50 -10.27
CA MET A 101 -12.81 -8.86 -8.90
C MET A 101 -13.62 -8.16 -7.81
N LEU A 102 -14.54 -7.24 -8.17
CA LEU A 102 -15.38 -6.51 -7.23
C LEU A 102 -16.85 -6.92 -7.33
N GLU A 103 -17.56 -6.83 -6.20
CA GLU A 103 -19.02 -6.94 -6.15
C GLU A 103 -19.64 -5.55 -6.36
N PRO A 104 -20.73 -5.43 -7.15
CA PRO A 104 -21.47 -4.18 -7.24
C PRO A 104 -22.11 -3.83 -5.89
N LEU A 105 -22.08 -2.55 -5.52
CA LEU A 105 -22.65 -2.04 -4.28
C LEU A 105 -24.19 -1.87 -4.40
N ASP A 106 -24.89 -2.10 -3.29
CA ASP A 106 -26.31 -1.71 -3.18
C ASP A 106 -26.42 -0.37 -2.43
N PHE A 107 -26.53 0.71 -3.17
CA PHE A 107 -26.62 2.06 -2.60
C PHE A 107 -27.89 2.30 -1.76
N ALA A 108 -28.88 1.40 -1.79
CA ALA A 108 -29.97 1.46 -0.83
C ALA A 108 -29.51 1.16 0.61
N ASN A 109 -28.42 0.42 0.77
CA ASN A 109 -27.77 0.13 2.05
C ASN A 109 -26.71 1.20 2.42
N ILE A 110 -26.39 2.13 1.50
CA ILE A 110 -25.36 3.18 1.68
C ILE A 110 -25.98 4.57 1.49
N PRO A 111 -27.04 4.94 2.24
CA PRO A 111 -27.72 6.22 2.05
C PRO A 111 -26.81 7.44 2.30
N ASN A 112 -25.78 7.31 3.12
CA ASN A 112 -24.83 8.40 3.40
C ASN A 112 -23.90 8.71 2.21
N TYR A 113 -23.87 7.88 1.15
CA TYR A 113 -23.26 8.24 -0.13
C TYR A 113 -23.75 9.59 -0.67
N ALA A 114 -24.93 10.01 -0.26
CA ALA A 114 -25.47 11.34 -0.61
C ALA A 114 -24.59 12.51 -0.13
N TYR A 115 -23.71 12.31 0.87
CA TYR A 115 -22.77 13.33 1.35
C TYR A 115 -21.50 13.44 0.52
N ILE A 116 -21.16 12.42 -0.29
CA ILE A 116 -20.01 12.49 -1.21
C ILE A 116 -20.25 13.63 -2.21
N ASP A 117 -19.29 14.54 -2.34
CA ASP A 117 -19.34 15.67 -3.27
C ASP A 117 -19.41 15.19 -4.73
N GLU A 118 -20.15 15.92 -5.56
CA GLU A 118 -20.34 15.58 -6.98
C GLU A 118 -19.01 15.51 -7.75
N ASN A 119 -17.99 16.28 -7.33
CA ASN A 119 -16.66 16.27 -7.94
C ASN A 119 -15.92 14.94 -7.74
N PHE A 120 -16.29 14.14 -6.73
CA PHE A 120 -15.70 12.83 -6.44
C PHE A 120 -16.56 11.66 -6.94
N ARG A 121 -17.73 11.94 -7.53
CA ARG A 121 -18.59 10.91 -8.14
C ARG A 121 -18.23 10.70 -9.60
N ASN A 122 -18.61 9.55 -10.14
CA ASN A 122 -18.46 9.19 -11.56
C ASN A 122 -17.02 9.39 -12.07
N GLN A 123 -16.03 9.02 -11.25
CA GLN A 123 -14.64 9.14 -11.61
C GLN A 123 -14.25 8.15 -12.72
N ALA A 124 -13.18 8.45 -13.44
CA ALA A 124 -12.76 7.63 -14.58
C ALA A 124 -12.53 6.14 -14.25
N TYR A 125 -12.15 5.84 -13.00
CA TYR A 125 -11.94 4.46 -12.55
C TYR A 125 -13.24 3.67 -12.30
N ASP A 126 -14.37 4.35 -12.02
CA ASP A 126 -15.71 3.76 -11.83
C ASP A 126 -16.79 4.74 -12.33
N PRO A 127 -16.96 4.92 -13.65
CA PRO A 127 -17.77 5.99 -14.22
C PRO A 127 -19.27 5.95 -13.86
N GLU A 128 -19.76 4.78 -13.45
CA GLU A 128 -21.15 4.60 -13.06
C GLU A 128 -21.33 4.50 -11.54
N ASN A 129 -20.25 4.66 -10.76
CA ASN A 129 -20.21 4.44 -9.31
C ASN A 129 -20.87 3.12 -8.90
N THR A 130 -20.54 2.06 -9.62
CA THR A 130 -21.14 0.73 -9.37
C THR A 130 -20.43 -0.02 -8.25
N TYR A 131 -19.12 0.18 -8.08
CA TYR A 131 -18.24 -0.67 -7.29
C TYR A 131 -17.55 0.04 -6.13
N SER A 132 -17.58 1.38 -6.09
CA SER A 132 -16.74 2.13 -5.17
C SER A 132 -17.46 3.30 -4.51
N VAL A 133 -17.04 3.64 -3.28
CA VAL A 133 -17.42 4.86 -2.56
C VAL A 133 -16.14 5.58 -2.16
N PRO A 134 -15.90 6.82 -2.60
CA PRO A 134 -14.73 7.60 -2.21
C PRO A 134 -14.58 7.68 -0.69
N TYR A 135 -13.35 7.46 -0.22
CA TYR A 135 -12.99 7.48 1.19
C TYR A 135 -12.14 8.69 1.54
N THR A 136 -11.04 8.88 0.80
CA THR A 136 -10.13 10.02 0.93
C THR A 136 -9.64 10.45 -0.44
N TRP A 137 -9.00 11.61 -0.49
CA TRP A 137 -8.16 12.01 -1.60
C TRP A 137 -6.92 12.73 -1.10
N GLY A 138 -5.89 12.80 -1.93
CA GLY A 138 -4.67 13.46 -1.57
C GLY A 138 -3.69 13.61 -2.73
N THR A 139 -2.53 14.14 -2.43
CA THR A 139 -1.44 14.37 -3.38
C THR A 139 -0.15 13.76 -2.89
N VAL A 140 0.74 13.45 -3.81
CA VAL A 140 2.13 13.08 -3.50
C VAL A 140 3.00 14.34 -3.59
N GLY A 141 3.86 14.55 -2.60
CA GLY A 141 4.80 15.66 -2.60
C GLY A 141 6.14 15.30 -1.99
N LEU A 142 6.98 16.31 -1.83
CA LEU A 142 8.29 16.17 -1.22
C LEU A 142 8.22 16.62 0.24
N ILE A 143 8.38 15.68 1.18
CA ILE A 143 8.59 15.97 2.60
C ILE A 143 10.09 16.22 2.81
N TYR A 144 10.43 17.30 3.49
CA TYR A 144 11.83 17.66 3.73
C TYR A 144 12.04 18.29 5.09
N ASN A 145 13.19 18.10 5.68
CA ASN A 145 13.57 18.74 6.95
C ASN A 145 14.24 20.11 6.68
N ARG A 146 13.56 21.19 7.07
CA ARG A 146 13.97 22.60 6.85
C ARG A 146 15.30 22.98 7.50
N GLN A 147 15.77 22.20 8.48
CA GLN A 147 17.09 22.42 9.07
C GLN A 147 18.24 22.08 8.11
N TYR A 148 18.00 21.19 7.13
CA TYR A 148 19.02 20.63 6.26
C TYR A 148 18.79 20.89 4.78
N VAL A 149 17.52 20.93 4.35
CA VAL A 149 17.10 21.13 2.96
C VAL A 149 16.45 22.50 2.83
N SER A 150 16.86 23.28 1.84
CA SER A 150 16.28 24.59 1.56
C SER A 150 14.94 24.46 0.85
N ASP A 151 14.05 25.44 1.06
CA ASP A 151 12.76 25.50 0.35
C ASP A 151 12.97 25.53 -1.18
N GLU A 152 14.01 26.25 -1.67
CA GLU A 152 14.38 26.30 -3.10
C GLU A 152 14.74 24.91 -3.67
N ASP A 153 15.54 24.12 -2.94
CA ASP A 153 15.88 22.75 -3.36
C ASP A 153 14.64 21.86 -3.35
N ALA A 154 13.70 22.10 -2.42
CA ALA A 154 12.47 21.30 -2.26
C ALA A 154 11.37 21.62 -3.29
N GLU A 155 11.47 22.70 -4.08
CA GLU A 155 10.54 23.03 -5.17
C GLU A 155 10.59 22.04 -6.35
N SER A 156 11.55 21.13 -6.37
CA SER A 156 11.82 20.23 -7.48
C SER A 156 12.12 18.81 -6.99
N TRP A 157 11.62 17.80 -7.70
CA TRP A 157 12.00 16.40 -7.48
C TRP A 157 13.51 16.18 -7.61
N SER A 158 14.25 17.07 -8.29
CA SER A 158 15.71 16.98 -8.40
C SER A 158 16.43 17.04 -7.05
N CYS A 159 15.77 17.51 -5.99
CA CYS A 159 16.23 17.43 -4.60
C CYS A 159 16.64 15.99 -4.23
N LEU A 160 15.87 15.01 -4.69
CA LEU A 160 16.08 13.59 -4.40
C LEU A 160 17.31 12.99 -5.10
N TRP A 161 17.94 13.72 -6.03
CA TRP A 161 19.20 13.36 -6.69
C TRP A 161 20.38 14.22 -6.27
N ASN A 162 20.14 15.18 -5.34
CA ASN A 162 21.17 16.13 -4.95
C ASN A 162 22.23 15.49 -4.04
N SER A 163 23.46 15.41 -4.52
CA SER A 163 24.58 14.83 -3.78
C SER A 163 24.91 15.53 -2.45
N LYS A 164 24.45 16.77 -2.27
CA LYS A 164 24.55 17.52 -0.99
C LYS A 164 23.84 16.77 0.15
N TYR A 165 22.82 15.98 -0.17
CA TYR A 165 22.00 15.24 0.78
C TYR A 165 22.26 13.73 0.76
N ALA A 166 23.36 13.29 0.16
CA ALA A 166 23.69 11.88 -0.02
C ALA A 166 23.62 11.08 1.30
N GLY A 167 22.94 9.94 1.27
CA GLY A 167 22.71 9.06 2.42
C GLY A 167 21.62 9.55 3.38
N LYS A 168 20.88 10.62 2.98
CA LYS A 168 19.77 11.21 3.75
C LYS A 168 18.48 11.31 2.96
N LEU A 169 18.45 10.74 1.77
CA LEU A 169 17.31 10.75 0.86
C LEU A 169 16.61 9.39 0.86
N LEU A 170 15.30 9.42 0.82
CA LEU A 170 14.47 8.22 0.69
C LEU A 170 13.74 8.23 -0.65
N MET A 171 13.26 7.07 -1.07
CA MET A 171 12.41 6.88 -2.23
C MET A 171 11.36 5.81 -1.91
N PHE A 172 10.21 5.87 -2.56
CA PHE A 172 9.18 4.84 -2.49
C PHE A 172 9.72 3.44 -2.79
N ASP A 173 9.26 2.45 -2.06
CA ASP A 173 9.50 1.03 -2.34
C ASP A 173 8.35 0.39 -3.13
N ASN A 174 7.70 1.16 -3.99
CA ASN A 174 6.78 0.63 -4.98
C ASN A 174 7.11 1.22 -6.37
N PRO A 175 6.88 0.47 -7.44
CA PRO A 175 7.25 0.90 -8.78
C PRO A 175 6.41 2.09 -9.27
N ARG A 176 5.10 2.09 -9.01
CA ARG A 176 4.18 3.06 -9.58
C ARG A 176 4.53 4.49 -9.14
N ASP A 177 4.69 4.72 -7.83
CA ASP A 177 5.04 6.03 -7.29
C ASP A 177 6.49 6.42 -7.61
N ALA A 178 7.43 5.47 -7.55
CA ALA A 178 8.83 5.76 -7.88
C ALA A 178 9.00 6.19 -9.34
N PHE A 179 8.33 5.52 -10.28
CA PHE A 179 8.34 5.86 -11.70
C PHE A 179 7.68 7.21 -11.94
N ALA A 180 6.55 7.50 -11.31
CA ALA A 180 5.84 8.77 -11.45
C ALA A 180 6.74 9.99 -11.18
N ILE A 181 7.62 9.90 -10.17
CA ILE A 181 8.58 10.97 -9.88
C ILE A 181 9.59 11.14 -11.02
N ALA A 182 10.12 10.05 -11.55
CA ALA A 182 11.08 10.11 -12.66
C ALA A 182 10.40 10.56 -13.95
N GLU A 183 9.20 10.10 -14.23
CA GLU A 183 8.37 10.49 -15.37
C GLU A 183 8.06 11.99 -15.32
N SER A 184 7.61 12.51 -14.18
CA SER A 184 7.41 13.96 -13.97
C SER A 184 8.68 14.76 -14.28
N MET A 185 9.83 14.33 -13.76
CA MET A 185 11.12 15.00 -14.01
C MET A 185 11.52 15.00 -15.49
N LEU A 186 11.12 13.99 -16.24
CA LEU A 186 11.37 13.86 -17.67
C LEU A 186 10.30 14.54 -18.54
N GLY A 187 9.21 15.05 -17.92
CA GLY A 187 8.09 15.67 -18.61
C GLY A 187 7.19 14.68 -19.34
N TYR A 188 7.15 13.42 -18.87
CA TYR A 188 6.26 12.40 -19.35
C TYR A 188 4.97 12.36 -18.54
N SER A 189 3.91 11.78 -19.11
CA SER A 189 2.70 11.44 -18.37
C SER A 189 3.02 10.35 -17.33
N LEU A 190 2.39 10.45 -16.14
CA LEU A 190 2.46 9.42 -15.11
C LEU A 190 1.78 8.10 -15.54
N ASN A 191 1.10 8.14 -16.70
CA ASN A 191 0.39 7.01 -17.28
C ASN A 191 1.01 6.57 -18.61
N THR A 192 2.30 6.91 -18.85
CA THR A 192 2.96 6.49 -20.07
C THR A 192 3.06 4.97 -20.17
N GLU A 193 2.78 4.44 -21.35
CA GLU A 193 2.99 3.04 -21.72
C GLU A 193 4.10 2.87 -22.76
N ASP A 194 4.76 3.98 -23.14
CA ASP A 194 5.89 3.93 -24.06
C ASP A 194 7.11 3.29 -23.39
N GLU A 195 7.57 2.19 -23.96
CA GLU A 195 8.67 1.40 -23.40
C GLU A 195 9.98 2.20 -23.30
N ASN A 196 10.20 3.18 -24.22
CA ASN A 196 11.41 4.00 -24.16
C ASN A 196 11.32 5.04 -23.04
N GLU A 197 10.13 5.61 -22.78
CA GLU A 197 9.91 6.53 -21.66
C GLU A 197 10.07 5.79 -20.32
N LEU A 198 9.47 4.60 -20.19
CA LEU A 198 9.65 3.74 -19.01
C LEU A 198 11.14 3.39 -18.79
N ARG A 199 11.89 3.07 -19.84
CA ARG A 199 13.35 2.83 -19.72
C ARG A 199 14.12 4.06 -19.28
N GLN A 200 13.79 5.24 -19.81
CA GLN A 200 14.44 6.50 -19.41
C GLN A 200 14.13 6.84 -17.96
N ALA A 201 12.90 6.62 -17.49
CA ALA A 201 12.52 6.77 -16.09
C ALA A 201 13.32 5.80 -15.20
N ALA A 202 13.44 4.53 -15.57
CA ALA A 202 14.25 3.56 -14.86
C ALA A 202 15.75 3.93 -14.83
N ASP A 203 16.29 4.41 -15.94
CA ASP A 203 17.68 4.86 -16.01
C ASP A 203 17.91 6.06 -15.08
N LEU A 204 16.99 7.02 -15.03
CA LEU A 204 17.04 8.15 -14.10
C LEU A 204 17.00 7.66 -12.64
N LEU A 205 16.06 6.77 -12.29
CA LEU A 205 15.97 6.18 -10.94
C LEU A 205 17.26 5.44 -10.55
N ALA A 206 17.89 4.73 -11.48
CA ALA A 206 19.15 4.05 -11.22
C ALA A 206 20.29 5.04 -10.87
N THR A 207 20.28 6.26 -11.41
CA THR A 207 21.27 7.30 -11.07
C THR A 207 21.14 7.85 -9.66
N GLN A 208 19.98 7.67 -9.00
CA GLN A 208 19.74 8.13 -7.62
C GLN A 208 20.48 7.25 -6.59
N LYS A 209 20.75 5.98 -6.87
CA LYS A 209 21.28 5.03 -5.90
C LYS A 209 22.51 5.48 -5.10
N PRO A 210 23.49 6.19 -5.67
CA PRO A 210 24.65 6.64 -4.90
C PRO A 210 24.33 7.65 -3.78
N VAL A 211 23.18 8.32 -3.87
CA VAL A 211 22.76 9.34 -2.89
C VAL A 211 21.62 8.86 -2.00
N LEU A 212 20.96 7.77 -2.36
CA LEU A 212 19.81 7.24 -1.64
C LEU A 212 20.24 6.57 -0.32
N GLN A 213 19.47 6.77 0.74
CA GLN A 213 19.60 6.03 2.00
C GLN A 213 18.87 4.68 1.91
N ALA A 214 17.60 4.70 1.50
CA ALA A 214 16.74 3.51 1.42
C ALA A 214 15.54 3.73 0.49
N TYR A 215 14.98 2.61 0.02
CA TYR A 215 13.61 2.53 -0.45
C TYR A 215 12.71 2.21 0.76
N VAL A 216 11.59 2.90 0.90
CA VAL A 216 10.69 2.81 2.06
C VAL A 216 9.22 2.90 1.65
N MET A 217 8.36 2.36 2.49
CA MET A 217 6.94 2.69 2.63
C MET A 217 6.76 3.24 4.05
N ASP A 218 5.96 2.67 4.91
CA ASP A 218 5.67 3.16 6.28
C ASP A 218 6.91 3.40 7.16
N GLN A 219 8.08 2.83 6.80
CA GLN A 219 9.33 3.13 7.52
C GLN A 219 9.76 4.61 7.39
N ILE A 220 9.10 5.39 6.53
CA ILE A 220 9.36 6.83 6.40
C ILE A 220 9.04 7.58 7.69
N PHE A 221 7.96 7.21 8.41
CA PHE A 221 7.56 7.86 9.66
C PHE A 221 8.73 7.94 10.63
N ASP A 222 9.23 6.78 11.09
CA ASP A 222 10.38 6.70 11.99
C ASP A 222 11.58 7.53 11.50
N LYS A 223 11.87 7.51 10.18
CA LYS A 223 13.07 8.14 9.62
C LYS A 223 12.97 9.64 9.53
N MET A 224 11.82 10.17 9.15
CA MET A 224 11.60 11.61 9.04
C MET A 224 11.36 12.25 10.40
N GLU A 225 10.55 11.66 11.24
CA GLU A 225 10.25 12.13 12.60
C GLU A 225 11.52 12.23 13.45
N ARG A 226 12.41 11.23 13.39
CA ARG A 226 13.69 11.24 14.14
C ARG A 226 14.81 12.01 13.44
N GLY A 227 14.57 12.61 12.27
CA GLY A 227 15.60 13.33 11.49
C GLY A 227 16.71 12.43 10.95
N GLU A 228 16.46 11.12 10.84
CA GLU A 228 17.41 10.16 10.24
C GLU A 228 17.54 10.37 8.73
N ALA A 229 16.45 10.75 8.07
CA ALA A 229 16.40 11.19 6.67
C ALA A 229 16.07 12.68 6.59
N TRP A 230 16.38 13.32 5.47
CA TRP A 230 16.21 14.75 5.28
C TRP A 230 15.23 15.11 4.17
N ALA A 231 15.03 14.25 3.20
CA ALA A 231 14.00 14.41 2.19
C ALA A 231 13.49 13.06 1.70
N ALA A 232 12.19 13.02 1.42
CA ALA A 232 11.48 11.85 0.94
C ALA A 232 10.26 12.26 0.13
N PRO A 233 9.92 11.58 -0.97
CA PRO A 233 8.59 11.70 -1.58
C PRO A 233 7.60 10.94 -0.72
N TYR A 234 6.45 11.52 -0.43
CA TYR A 234 5.38 10.80 0.27
C TYR A 234 4.04 11.52 0.15
N TYR A 235 3.02 10.96 0.78
CA TYR A 235 1.64 11.44 0.71
C TYR A 235 1.42 12.64 1.64
N ALA A 236 0.59 13.57 1.18
CA ALA A 236 0.32 14.83 1.88
C ALA A 236 -0.32 14.64 3.27
N GLY A 237 -1.23 13.65 3.40
CA GLY A 237 -1.85 13.34 4.68
C GLY A 237 -0.83 12.87 5.72
N ASP A 238 0.02 11.93 5.34
CA ASP A 238 1.06 11.41 6.25
C ASP A 238 2.08 12.47 6.67
N TYR A 239 2.34 13.48 5.82
CA TYR A 239 3.15 14.63 6.25
C TYR A 239 2.50 15.37 7.42
N LEU A 240 1.16 15.53 7.42
CA LEU A 240 0.48 16.25 8.49
C LEU A 240 0.62 15.54 9.85
N THR A 241 0.60 14.21 9.86
CA THR A 241 0.87 13.45 11.09
C THR A 241 2.35 13.49 11.48
N MET A 242 3.28 13.38 10.52
CA MET A 242 4.72 13.45 10.80
C MET A 242 5.17 14.83 11.33
N VAL A 243 4.56 15.93 10.88
CA VAL A 243 4.95 17.28 11.30
C VAL A 243 4.59 17.56 12.75
N GLU A 244 3.60 16.88 13.31
CA GLU A 244 3.27 16.94 14.73
C GLU A 244 4.41 16.40 15.60
N GLU A 245 5.04 15.31 15.18
CA GLU A 245 6.19 14.69 15.85
C GLU A 245 7.52 15.43 15.56
N ASN A 246 7.64 16.00 14.36
CA ASN A 246 8.82 16.78 13.96
C ASN A 246 8.44 18.09 13.26
N PRO A 247 8.30 19.21 14.01
CA PRO A 247 7.92 20.52 13.46
C PRO A 247 8.92 21.13 12.47
N ASP A 248 10.12 20.58 12.33
CA ASP A 248 11.11 21.01 11.34
C ASP A 248 10.79 20.49 9.92
N LEU A 249 9.81 19.59 9.77
CA LEU A 249 9.40 19.09 8.48
C LEU A 249 8.66 20.15 7.68
N GLY A 250 8.84 20.10 6.36
CA GLY A 250 8.11 20.88 5.37
C GLY A 250 7.58 19.98 4.28
N PHE A 251 6.58 20.46 3.56
CA PHE A 251 6.01 19.81 2.40
C PHE A 251 6.02 20.72 1.18
N SER A 252 6.30 20.17 0.02
CA SER A 252 6.31 20.89 -1.24
C SER A 252 5.63 20.07 -2.33
N HIS A 253 4.85 20.72 -3.17
CA HIS A 253 4.37 20.17 -4.44
C HIS A 253 5.38 20.53 -5.54
N PRO A 254 6.21 19.59 -6.00
CA PRO A 254 7.25 19.89 -6.97
C PRO A 254 6.72 20.43 -8.29
N LYS A 255 7.48 21.34 -8.88
CA LYS A 255 7.05 22.09 -10.09
C LYS A 255 6.93 21.24 -11.35
N GLU A 256 7.59 20.10 -11.40
CA GLU A 256 7.56 19.19 -12.54
C GLU A 256 6.22 18.46 -12.68
N GLY A 257 5.43 18.41 -11.62
CA GLY A 257 4.17 17.66 -11.53
C GLY A 257 4.25 16.55 -10.48
N TYR A 258 3.09 16.01 -10.12
CA TYR A 258 2.96 15.00 -9.06
C TYR A 258 1.65 14.24 -9.20
N ASN A 259 1.53 13.13 -8.50
CA ASN A 259 0.31 12.34 -8.46
C ASN A 259 -0.76 12.97 -7.55
N ILE A 260 -2.01 12.97 -8.01
CA ILE A 260 -3.23 13.12 -7.21
C ILE A 260 -3.96 11.78 -7.23
N PHE A 261 -4.52 11.36 -6.11
CA PHE A 261 -5.20 10.08 -5.98
C PHE A 261 -6.52 10.20 -5.22
N ILE A 262 -7.42 9.26 -5.47
CA ILE A 262 -8.63 9.01 -4.71
C ILE A 262 -8.59 7.57 -4.25
N ASP A 263 -8.65 7.35 -2.94
CA ASP A 263 -8.86 6.03 -2.38
C ASP A 263 -10.34 5.82 -2.12
N ALA A 264 -10.84 4.63 -2.46
CA ALA A 264 -12.26 4.36 -2.30
C ALA A 264 -12.53 2.98 -1.72
N MET A 265 -13.63 2.88 -0.99
CA MET A 265 -14.11 1.67 -0.35
C MET A 265 -14.79 0.78 -1.37
N CYS A 266 -14.36 -0.47 -1.47
CA CYS A 266 -14.86 -1.48 -2.40
C CYS A 266 -15.16 -2.79 -1.68
N ILE A 267 -16.04 -3.59 -2.24
CA ILE A 267 -16.35 -4.95 -1.78
C ILE A 267 -15.76 -5.96 -2.78
N PRO A 268 -14.75 -6.75 -2.40
CA PRO A 268 -14.17 -7.74 -3.31
C PRO A 268 -15.08 -8.94 -3.49
N LYS A 269 -14.98 -9.61 -4.65
CA LYS A 269 -15.65 -10.90 -4.88
C LYS A 269 -15.21 -11.94 -3.85
N GLY A 270 -16.18 -12.70 -3.36
CA GLY A 270 -15.96 -13.65 -2.29
C GLY A 270 -16.20 -13.09 -0.89
N CYS A 271 -16.64 -11.83 -0.79
CA CYS A 271 -17.16 -11.24 0.45
C CYS A 271 -18.15 -12.18 1.15
N GLN A 272 -18.02 -12.32 2.48
CA GLN A 272 -18.84 -13.25 3.27
C GLN A 272 -20.02 -12.54 3.94
N ASN A 273 -19.94 -11.23 4.14
CA ASN A 273 -20.95 -10.41 4.81
C ASN A 273 -21.14 -9.07 4.08
N LYS A 274 -21.77 -9.11 2.91
CA LYS A 274 -21.97 -7.92 2.08
C LYS A 274 -22.80 -6.84 2.78
N GLU A 275 -23.88 -7.24 3.50
CA GLU A 275 -24.70 -6.28 4.25
C GLU A 275 -23.90 -5.59 5.36
N GLY A 276 -23.04 -6.33 6.06
CA GLY A 276 -22.13 -5.77 7.06
C GLY A 276 -21.06 -4.86 6.45
N ALA A 277 -20.53 -5.22 5.28
CA ALA A 277 -19.57 -4.38 4.53
C ALA A 277 -20.22 -3.07 4.08
N GLU A 278 -21.42 -3.11 3.50
CA GLU A 278 -22.16 -1.92 3.10
C GLU A 278 -22.55 -1.05 4.30
N ALA A 279 -22.86 -1.65 5.45
CA ALA A 279 -23.10 -0.91 6.69
C ALA A 279 -21.84 -0.20 7.18
N PHE A 280 -20.66 -0.81 7.06
CA PHE A 280 -19.37 -0.19 7.42
C PHE A 280 -19.03 0.96 6.47
N ILE A 281 -19.20 0.77 5.16
CA ILE A 281 -19.02 1.83 4.16
C ILE A 281 -19.98 3.00 4.46
N ASN A 282 -21.25 2.70 4.71
CA ASN A 282 -22.25 3.73 5.05
C ASN A 282 -21.90 4.48 6.34
N TYR A 283 -21.35 3.79 7.34
CA TYR A 283 -20.93 4.39 8.60
C TYR A 283 -19.78 5.38 8.39
N LEU A 284 -18.77 5.03 7.59
CA LEU A 284 -17.65 5.90 7.24
C LEU A 284 -18.05 7.12 6.41
N CYS A 285 -19.18 7.06 5.69
CA CYS A 285 -19.74 8.19 4.95
C CYS A 285 -20.61 9.12 5.83
N ARG A 286 -20.64 8.97 7.14
CA ARG A 286 -21.29 9.95 8.01
C ARG A 286 -20.38 11.15 8.17
N PRO A 287 -20.87 12.40 7.97
CA PRO A 287 -20.02 13.59 8.06
C PRO A 287 -19.25 13.74 9.39
N ASP A 288 -19.87 13.38 10.52
CA ASP A 288 -19.24 13.42 11.85
C ASP A 288 -18.14 12.35 12.00
N ILE A 289 -18.36 11.16 11.43
CA ILE A 289 -17.39 10.05 11.47
C ILE A 289 -16.28 10.28 10.46
N SER A 290 -16.63 10.68 9.23
CA SER A 290 -15.67 11.04 8.17
C SER A 290 -14.71 12.13 8.68
N ALA A 291 -15.25 13.20 9.27
CA ALA A 291 -14.44 14.27 9.84
C ALA A 291 -13.49 13.77 10.93
N ALA A 292 -14.01 13.11 11.97
CA ALA A 292 -13.19 12.61 13.08
C ALA A 292 -12.09 11.64 12.62
N ASN A 293 -12.39 10.82 11.60
CA ASN A 293 -11.45 9.90 11.02
C ASN A 293 -10.36 10.62 10.22
N LEU A 294 -10.76 11.56 9.34
CA LEU A 294 -9.84 12.22 8.41
C LEU A 294 -9.01 13.31 9.09
N ASP A 295 -9.51 13.96 10.12
CA ASP A 295 -8.71 14.85 10.98
C ASP A 295 -7.55 14.07 11.63
N TYR A 296 -7.84 12.87 12.14
CA TYR A 296 -6.81 12.04 12.78
C TYR A 296 -5.74 11.55 11.80
N ILE A 297 -6.16 11.07 10.62
CA ILE A 297 -5.19 10.57 9.62
C ILE A 297 -4.59 11.67 8.73
N GLY A 298 -5.03 12.92 8.85
CA GLY A 298 -4.50 14.07 8.11
C GLY A 298 -4.92 14.16 6.63
N TYR A 299 -5.87 13.34 6.16
CA TYR A 299 -6.24 13.27 4.75
C TYR A 299 -7.46 14.12 4.41
N SER A 300 -7.56 14.48 3.12
CA SER A 300 -8.64 15.32 2.62
C SER A 300 -9.93 14.53 2.43
N THR A 301 -11.05 15.12 2.85
CA THR A 301 -12.36 14.50 2.73
C THR A 301 -12.95 14.69 1.33
N PRO A 302 -13.61 13.66 0.76
CA PRO A 302 -14.45 13.82 -0.43
C PRO A 302 -15.86 14.36 -0.09
N GLU A 303 -16.13 14.76 1.15
CA GLU A 303 -17.41 15.18 1.66
C GLU A 303 -17.39 16.64 2.11
N THR A 304 -18.09 17.53 1.41
CA THR A 304 -18.17 18.94 1.83
C THR A 304 -18.80 19.11 3.21
N ALA A 305 -19.79 18.27 3.55
CA ALA A 305 -20.47 18.34 4.85
C ALA A 305 -19.56 17.95 6.03
N ALA A 306 -18.58 17.08 5.80
CA ALA A 306 -17.63 16.69 6.84
C ALA A 306 -16.73 17.86 7.27
N LYS A 307 -16.41 18.79 6.37
CA LYS A 307 -15.58 19.96 6.67
C LYS A 307 -16.15 20.87 7.77
N GLU A 308 -17.47 20.82 8.02
CA GLU A 308 -18.08 21.57 9.12
C GLU A 308 -17.72 21.05 10.50
N TYR A 309 -17.19 19.82 10.59
CA TYR A 309 -16.79 19.13 11.80
C TYR A 309 -15.27 19.00 11.95
N MET A 310 -14.50 19.32 10.90
CA MET A 310 -13.05 19.21 10.86
C MET A 310 -12.37 20.44 11.45
N ASP A 311 -11.13 20.28 11.89
CA ASP A 311 -10.32 21.36 12.39
C ASP A 311 -9.96 22.38 11.30
N GLU A 312 -10.08 23.67 11.64
CA GLU A 312 -9.80 24.80 10.73
C GLU A 312 -8.38 24.73 10.15
N GLU A 313 -7.42 24.20 10.92
CA GLU A 313 -6.03 24.05 10.49
C GLU A 313 -5.90 23.05 9.34
N VAL A 314 -6.65 21.95 9.39
CA VAL A 314 -6.65 20.92 8.34
C VAL A 314 -7.34 21.43 7.08
N ILE A 315 -8.54 22.00 7.20
CA ILE A 315 -9.32 22.44 6.04
C ILE A 315 -8.75 23.71 5.36
N SER A 316 -7.95 24.49 6.06
CA SER A 316 -7.23 25.65 5.50
C SER A 316 -5.80 25.34 5.03
N SER A 317 -5.33 24.12 5.26
CA SER A 317 -3.99 23.72 4.86
C SER A 317 -3.85 23.65 3.34
N PRO A 318 -2.88 24.36 2.73
CA PRO A 318 -2.61 24.22 1.30
C PRO A 318 -1.96 22.87 0.94
N VAL A 319 -1.59 22.08 1.93
CA VAL A 319 -1.11 20.71 1.76
C VAL A 319 -2.29 19.76 1.55
N SER A 320 -3.32 19.85 2.42
CA SER A 320 -4.53 19.03 2.32
C SER A 320 -5.44 19.50 1.17
N TYR A 321 -5.60 20.81 1.03
CA TYR A 321 -6.49 21.44 0.02
C TYR A 321 -5.71 22.44 -0.82
N PRO A 322 -4.87 21.95 -1.76
CA PRO A 322 -4.12 22.81 -2.68
C PRO A 322 -5.06 23.65 -3.55
N ASP A 323 -4.60 24.82 -3.97
CA ASP A 323 -5.35 25.67 -4.91
C ASP A 323 -5.36 25.11 -6.34
N ASP A 324 -6.21 25.68 -7.19
CA ASP A 324 -6.40 25.22 -8.57
C ASP A 324 -5.11 25.31 -9.40
N GLU A 325 -4.22 26.28 -9.14
CA GLU A 325 -2.93 26.41 -9.84
C GLU A 325 -1.99 25.26 -9.47
N THR A 326 -1.96 24.89 -8.21
CA THR A 326 -1.21 23.76 -7.71
C THR A 326 -1.79 22.46 -8.26
N LEU A 327 -3.10 22.26 -8.16
CA LEU A 327 -3.77 21.06 -8.69
C LEU A 327 -3.63 20.91 -10.21
N ALA A 328 -3.52 22.00 -10.97
CA ALA A 328 -3.34 21.93 -12.42
C ALA A 328 -2.03 21.23 -12.85
N ARG A 329 -1.08 21.03 -11.93
CA ARG A 329 0.17 20.27 -12.18
C ARG A 329 0.08 18.80 -11.79
N SER A 330 -1.03 18.37 -11.21
CA SER A 330 -1.21 16.98 -10.81
C SER A 330 -1.77 16.13 -11.95
N GLU A 331 -1.50 14.84 -11.87
CA GLU A 331 -2.08 13.82 -12.75
C GLU A 331 -2.51 12.61 -11.92
N ALA A 332 -3.75 12.15 -12.10
CA ALA A 332 -4.22 10.93 -11.47
C ALA A 332 -3.67 9.69 -12.20
N PHE A 333 -3.43 8.61 -11.47
CA PHE A 333 -3.07 7.35 -12.07
C PHE A 333 -4.25 6.73 -12.81
N ALA A 334 -3.97 6.16 -13.98
CA ALA A 334 -4.88 5.28 -14.71
C ALA A 334 -4.39 3.83 -14.65
N GLU A 335 -5.28 2.87 -14.94
CA GLU A 335 -4.88 1.49 -15.17
C GLU A 335 -3.95 1.44 -16.39
N LEU A 336 -2.78 0.84 -16.21
CA LEU A 336 -1.85 0.56 -17.32
C LEU A 336 -2.15 -0.80 -17.92
N SER A 337 -1.83 -0.97 -19.20
CA SER A 337 -1.85 -2.28 -19.84
C SER A 337 -1.01 -3.31 -19.07
N VAL A 338 -1.34 -4.59 -19.24
CA VAL A 338 -0.59 -5.69 -18.62
C VAL A 338 0.89 -5.65 -19.04
N GLU A 339 1.14 -5.33 -20.31
CA GLU A 339 2.48 -5.21 -20.90
C GLU A 339 3.28 -4.07 -20.27
N ALA A 340 2.69 -2.89 -20.12
CA ALA A 340 3.35 -1.74 -19.51
C ALA A 340 3.62 -1.98 -18.01
N THR A 341 2.63 -2.54 -17.29
CA THR A 341 2.78 -2.92 -15.88
C THR A 341 3.91 -3.92 -15.69
N GLN A 342 3.99 -4.96 -16.53
CA GLN A 342 5.06 -5.96 -16.46
C GLN A 342 6.42 -5.34 -16.77
N SER A 343 6.51 -4.49 -17.80
CA SER A 343 7.74 -3.79 -18.17
C SER A 343 8.23 -2.90 -17.01
N MET A 344 7.34 -2.11 -16.40
CA MET A 344 7.65 -1.26 -15.25
C MET A 344 8.19 -2.10 -14.07
N ASN A 345 7.54 -3.22 -13.73
CA ASN A 345 7.96 -4.10 -12.65
C ASN A 345 9.36 -4.71 -12.91
N ASP A 346 9.63 -5.17 -14.13
CA ASP A 346 10.93 -5.75 -14.53
C ASP A 346 12.04 -4.69 -14.50
N LEU A 347 11.75 -3.48 -14.99
CA LEU A 347 12.65 -2.34 -14.91
C LEU A 347 12.90 -1.90 -13.46
N TRP A 348 11.88 -1.87 -12.61
CA TRP A 348 12.01 -1.57 -11.18
C TRP A 348 12.92 -2.56 -10.47
N LEU A 349 12.75 -3.85 -10.74
CA LEU A 349 13.64 -4.87 -10.20
C LEU A 349 15.09 -4.63 -10.66
N SER A 350 15.30 -4.23 -11.91
CA SER A 350 16.60 -3.86 -12.44
C SER A 350 17.18 -2.64 -11.74
N VAL A 351 16.37 -1.58 -11.50
CA VAL A 351 16.76 -0.40 -10.71
C VAL A 351 17.21 -0.83 -9.33
N LYS A 352 16.43 -1.60 -8.59
CA LYS A 352 16.74 -2.05 -7.22
C LYS A 352 18.02 -2.91 -7.16
N THR A 353 18.28 -3.72 -8.15
CA THR A 353 19.45 -4.61 -8.20
C THR A 353 20.68 -3.99 -8.85
N SER A 354 20.52 -2.89 -9.62
CA SER A 354 21.65 -2.18 -10.24
C SER A 354 22.64 -1.69 -9.17
N GLY A 355 23.94 -1.71 -9.48
CA GLY A 355 25.00 -1.26 -8.54
C GLY A 355 25.20 -2.13 -7.31
N SER A 356 24.41 -3.19 -7.10
CA SER A 356 24.72 -4.17 -6.08
C SER A 356 25.96 -4.96 -6.53
N ASN A 357 27.02 -5.00 -5.70
CA ASN A 357 28.19 -5.85 -5.94
C ASN A 357 27.86 -7.33 -5.79
N THR A 358 26.63 -7.75 -6.18
CA THR A 358 26.14 -9.14 -6.04
C THR A 358 27.08 -10.11 -6.73
N THR A 359 27.60 -9.74 -7.90
CA THR A 359 28.62 -10.55 -8.61
C THR A 359 29.92 -10.64 -7.81
N LEU A 360 30.37 -9.53 -7.20
CA LEU A 360 31.56 -9.52 -6.35
C LEU A 360 31.36 -10.36 -5.09
N TYR A 361 30.20 -10.22 -4.41
CA TYR A 361 29.87 -11.04 -3.24
C TYR A 361 29.71 -12.52 -3.61
N LEU A 362 29.15 -12.85 -4.75
CA LEU A 362 29.07 -14.23 -5.25
C LEU A 362 30.48 -14.80 -5.50
N ILE A 363 31.36 -14.02 -6.14
CA ILE A 363 32.75 -14.42 -6.38
C ILE A 363 33.47 -14.62 -5.05
N LEU A 364 33.32 -13.71 -4.09
CA LEU A 364 33.96 -13.81 -2.77
C LEU A 364 33.45 -15.02 -1.98
N THR A 365 32.15 -15.31 -2.01
CA THR A 365 31.58 -16.48 -1.35
C THR A 365 32.05 -17.79 -2.01
N LEU A 366 32.09 -17.86 -3.33
CA LEU A 366 32.63 -19.02 -4.04
C LEU A 366 34.12 -19.24 -3.76
N ALA A 367 34.88 -18.14 -3.70
CA ALA A 367 36.31 -18.21 -3.32
C ALA A 367 36.50 -18.71 -1.88
N ALA A 368 35.69 -18.25 -0.93
CA ALA A 368 35.71 -18.71 0.45
C ALA A 368 35.37 -20.19 0.57
N VAL A 369 34.34 -20.66 -0.13
CA VAL A 369 33.96 -22.08 -0.18
C VAL A 369 35.09 -22.94 -0.78
N ALA A 370 35.71 -22.48 -1.88
CA ALA A 370 36.83 -23.16 -2.50
C ALA A 370 38.03 -23.26 -1.56
N ALA A 371 38.34 -22.19 -0.80
CA ALA A 371 39.43 -22.19 0.19
C ALA A 371 39.16 -23.19 1.33
N VAL A 372 37.92 -23.31 1.82
CA VAL A 372 37.54 -24.29 2.84
C VAL A 372 37.69 -25.73 2.31
N ILE A 373 37.24 -26.00 1.11
CA ILE A 373 37.37 -27.30 0.46
C ILE A 373 38.86 -27.65 0.32
N LEU A 374 39.66 -26.71 -0.17
CA LEU A 374 41.12 -26.91 -0.32
C LEU A 374 41.80 -27.19 1.01
N PHE A 375 41.43 -26.49 2.09
CA PHE A 375 41.90 -26.73 3.43
C PHE A 375 41.64 -28.18 3.91
N PHE A 376 40.44 -28.68 3.68
CA PHE A 376 40.10 -30.08 4.04
C PHE A 376 40.86 -31.08 3.20
N VAL A 377 41.05 -30.87 1.91
CA VAL A 377 41.83 -31.73 1.02
C VAL A 377 43.27 -31.77 1.45
N ILE A 378 43.90 -30.61 1.72
CA ILE A 378 45.28 -30.54 2.21
C ILE A 378 45.42 -31.23 3.56
N SER A 379 44.47 -30.97 4.49
CA SER A 379 44.48 -31.61 5.82
C SER A 379 44.39 -33.13 5.74
N ALA A 380 43.52 -33.65 4.86
CA ALA A 380 43.38 -35.08 4.60
C ALA A 380 44.68 -35.67 3.98
N ALA A 381 45.30 -34.97 3.03
CA ALA A 381 46.56 -35.40 2.41
C ALA A 381 47.71 -35.41 3.43
N VAL A 382 47.80 -34.42 4.30
CA VAL A 382 48.80 -34.37 5.39
C VAL A 382 48.58 -35.52 6.39
N LYS A 383 47.32 -35.78 6.80
CA LYS A 383 47.00 -36.93 7.67
C LYS A 383 47.38 -38.25 7.01
N LYS A 384 47.09 -38.43 5.71
CA LYS A 384 47.45 -39.63 4.94
C LYS A 384 48.99 -39.81 4.88
N ARG A 385 49.75 -38.73 4.61
CA ARG A 385 51.23 -38.76 4.61
C ARG A 385 51.79 -39.08 5.98
N LYS A 386 51.26 -38.54 7.07
CA LYS A 386 51.67 -38.86 8.45
C LYS A 386 51.43 -40.36 8.79
N LYS A 387 50.27 -40.91 8.38
CA LYS A 387 49.90 -42.30 8.56
C LYS A 387 50.85 -43.21 7.80
N MET A 388 51.18 -42.90 6.53
CA MET A 388 52.16 -43.70 5.74
C MET A 388 53.57 -43.66 6.31
N ARG A 389 54.04 -42.50 6.84
CA ARG A 389 55.38 -42.42 7.52
C ARG A 389 55.40 -43.22 8.79
N ARG A 390 54.35 -43.34 9.59
CA ARG A 390 54.26 -44.21 10.75
C ARG A 390 54.27 -45.66 10.35
N CYS A 391 53.55 -46.12 9.33
CA CYS A 391 53.57 -47.48 8.85
C CYS A 391 54.98 -47.94 8.29
N ARG A 392 55.71 -46.97 7.65
CA ARG A 392 57.11 -47.29 7.21
C ARG A 392 58.08 -47.46 8.37
N LYS A 393 57.97 -46.66 9.44
CA LYS A 393 58.82 -46.84 10.64
C LYS A 393 58.59 -48.19 11.37
N TRP A 394 57.30 -48.64 11.37
CA TRP A 394 56.96 -49.97 11.96
C TRP A 394 57.42 -51.16 11.14
N LYS A 395 57.69 -50.99 9.85
CA LYS A 395 58.25 -52.09 9.01
C LYS A 395 59.76 -52.16 9.01
N GLN A 396 60.44 -51.20 9.63
CA GLN A 396 61.94 -51.13 9.73
C GLN A 396 62.43 -51.36 11.15
N ALA A 397 61.54 -51.54 12.13
CA ALA A 397 61.80 -52.05 13.47
C ALA A 397 61.37 -53.53 13.57
#